data_0582126c3b481ca97d6241f181c23f41
#
_entry.id   0582126c3b481ca97d6241f181c23f41
#
_cell.length_a   1.000
_cell.length_b   1.000
_cell.length_c   1.000
_cell.angle_alpha   90.00
_cell.angle_beta   90.00
_cell.angle_gamma   90.00
#
_symmetry.space_group_name_H-M   'P 1'
#
loop_
_entity.id
_entity.type
_entity.pdbx_description
1 polymer ?
#
loop_
_entity_poly.entity_id
_entity_poly.type
_entity_poly.pdbx_seq_one_letter_code
_entity_poly.pdbx_strand_id
1 'polypeptide(L)'
;MKHSSKNNTMHHTQKIKARMRQLIEHLREDVGKVTEPKAQALLETSAEVLTGLVKAFNDYEKKSEAAWRTEPTASRPNERTTHASRR
;
A
#
# COMPACT_ATOMS: atom_id res chain seq x y z
N MET A 1 2.20 23.73 -14.06
CA MET A 1 2.00 23.27 -14.00
C MET A 1 1.60 22.46 -14.03
N LYS A 2 1.57 22.08 -14.18
CA LYS A 2 1.17 21.35 -14.24
C LYS A 2 1.51 20.34 -14.16
N HIS A 3 1.84 20.12 -13.67
CA HIS A 3 2.34 19.07 -13.48
C HIS A 3 1.61 18.02 -13.73
N SER A 4 2.02 16.96 -13.85
CA SER A 4 1.29 15.90 -14.26
C SER A 4 0.47 15.35 -13.16
N SER A 5 -0.71 14.90 -13.44
CA SER A 5 -1.52 14.33 -12.41
C SER A 5 -0.97 13.02 -11.93
N LYS A 6 -0.22 12.31 -12.74
CA LYS A 6 0.41 11.09 -12.28
C LYS A 6 1.40 11.36 -11.19
N ASN A 7 2.18 12.42 -11.32
CA ASN A 7 3.13 12.78 -10.28
C ASN A 7 2.42 13.10 -9.00
N ASN A 8 1.29 13.78 -9.08
CA ASN A 8 0.54 14.10 -7.90
C ASN A 8 0.04 12.83 -7.21
N THR A 9 -0.44 11.90 -7.98
CA THR A 9 -0.92 10.66 -7.39
C THR A 9 0.18 9.95 -6.63
N MET A 10 1.34 9.81 -7.26
CA MET A 10 2.46 9.14 -6.61
C MET A 10 2.90 9.87 -5.35
N HIS A 11 2.92 11.18 -5.41
CA HIS A 11 3.27 11.98 -4.25
C HIS A 11 2.31 11.71 -3.09
N HIS A 12 1.03 11.64 -3.39
CA HIS A 12 0.03 11.40 -2.34
C HIS A 12 0.14 10.00 -1.76
N THR A 13 0.34 8.99 -2.60
CA THR A 13 0.43 7.65 -2.08
C THR A 13 1.67 7.48 -1.23
N GLN A 14 2.77 8.10 -1.62
CA GLN A 14 4.00 7.99 -0.83
C GLN A 14 3.85 8.68 0.51
N LYS A 15 3.17 9.81 0.52
CA LYS A 15 2.94 10.52 1.74
C LYS A 15 2.06 9.74 2.70
N ILE A 16 1.01 9.14 2.17
CA ILE A 16 0.12 8.32 2.97
C ILE A 16 0.87 7.12 3.54
N LYS A 17 1.72 6.49 2.71
CA LYS A 17 2.51 5.36 3.20
C LYS A 17 3.40 5.76 4.36
N ALA A 18 4.03 6.92 4.25
CA ALA A 18 4.92 7.37 5.31
C ALA A 18 4.14 7.54 6.61
N ARG A 19 2.95 8.09 6.52
CA ARG A 19 2.14 8.26 7.71
C ARG A 19 1.67 6.93 8.27
N MET A 20 1.33 6.00 7.39
CA MET A 20 0.93 4.69 7.86
C MET A 20 2.08 3.99 8.56
N ARG A 21 3.30 4.11 8.04
CA ARG A 21 4.45 3.50 8.68
C ARG A 21 4.70 4.09 10.06
N GLN A 22 4.55 5.39 10.19
CA GLN A 22 4.69 6.04 11.47
C GLN A 22 3.63 5.55 12.45
N LEU A 23 2.41 5.39 11.97
CA LEU A 23 1.35 4.92 12.81
C LEU A 23 1.57 3.46 13.23
N ILE A 24 2.07 2.64 12.31
CA ILE A 24 2.37 1.26 12.64
C ILE A 24 3.37 1.22 13.79
N GLU A 25 4.41 2.02 13.73
CA GLU A 25 5.40 2.03 14.80
C GLU A 25 4.80 2.50 16.10
N HIS A 26 3.97 3.52 16.04
CA HIS A 26 3.31 4.02 17.21
C HIS A 26 2.42 2.94 17.84
N LEU A 27 1.68 2.23 17.00
CA LEU A 27 0.81 1.17 17.49
C LEU A 27 1.62 0.08 18.18
N ARG A 28 2.73 -0.30 17.60
CA ARG A 28 3.56 -1.34 18.18
C ARG A 28 4.18 -0.92 19.49
N GLU A 29 4.54 0.33 19.60
CA GLU A 29 5.04 0.84 20.86
C GLU A 29 3.96 0.83 21.91
N ASP A 30 2.76 1.23 21.54
CA ASP A 30 1.68 1.36 22.50
C ASP A 30 1.16 0.01 22.96
N VAL A 31 1.30 -1.03 22.14
CA VAL A 31 0.93 -2.36 22.59
C VAL A 31 1.65 -2.68 23.89
N GLY A 32 2.91 -2.28 24.00
CA GLY A 32 3.67 -2.54 25.21
C GLY A 32 3.29 -1.65 26.39
N LYS A 33 2.53 -0.60 26.13
CA LYS A 33 2.17 0.33 27.18
C LYS A 33 0.78 0.11 27.74
N VAL A 34 -0.10 -0.54 26.99
CA VAL A 34 -1.43 -0.80 27.50
C VAL A 34 -1.45 -2.18 28.15
N THR A 35 -2.27 -2.32 29.15
CA THR A 35 -2.31 -3.57 29.89
C THR A 35 -3.56 -4.37 29.63
N GLU A 36 -4.55 -3.79 29.00
CA GLU A 36 -5.77 -4.52 28.75
C GLU A 36 -5.62 -5.40 27.52
N PRO A 37 -5.87 -6.72 27.63
CA PRO A 37 -5.64 -7.62 26.52
C PRO A 37 -6.42 -7.28 25.26
N LYS A 38 -7.66 -6.83 25.40
CA LYS A 38 -8.44 -6.49 24.22
C LYS A 38 -7.85 -5.28 23.50
N ALA A 39 -7.36 -4.31 24.26
CA ALA A 39 -6.72 -3.15 23.64
C ALA A 39 -5.43 -3.55 22.95
N GLN A 40 -4.66 -4.45 23.59
CA GLN A 40 -3.44 -4.92 22.96
C GLN A 40 -3.74 -5.61 21.64
N ALA A 41 -4.76 -6.48 21.65
CA ALA A 41 -5.13 -7.17 20.42
C ALA A 41 -5.58 -6.21 19.34
N LEU A 42 -6.34 -5.19 19.73
CA LEU A 42 -6.79 -4.21 18.77
C LEU A 42 -5.62 -3.47 18.13
N LEU A 43 -4.67 -3.04 18.97
CA LEU A 43 -3.51 -2.31 18.44
C LEU A 43 -2.66 -3.20 17.54
N GLU A 44 -2.47 -4.46 17.91
CA GLU A 44 -1.69 -5.37 17.08
C GLU A 44 -2.38 -5.63 15.75
N THR A 45 -3.68 -5.87 15.78
CA THR A 45 -4.43 -6.10 14.56
C THR A 45 -4.37 -4.86 13.66
N SER A 46 -4.51 -3.69 14.28
CA SER A 46 -4.43 -2.44 13.51
C SER A 46 -3.08 -2.31 12.82
N ALA A 47 -2.00 -2.64 13.52
CA ALA A 47 -0.68 -2.55 12.93
C ALA A 47 -0.55 -3.52 11.74
N GLU A 48 -1.13 -4.71 11.87
CA GLU A 48 -1.06 -5.69 10.79
C GLU A 48 -1.86 -5.24 9.58
N VAL A 49 -3.04 -4.71 9.81
CA VAL A 49 -3.86 -4.22 8.71
C VAL A 49 -3.15 -3.09 7.97
N LEU A 50 -2.57 -2.17 8.73
CA LEU A 50 -1.85 -1.07 8.10
C LEU A 50 -0.62 -1.56 7.34
N THR A 51 0.06 -2.56 7.87
CA THR A 51 1.20 -3.13 7.16
C THR A 51 0.76 -3.71 5.82
N GLY A 52 -0.39 -4.37 5.80
CA GLY A 52 -0.93 -4.88 4.54
C GLY A 52 -1.29 -3.76 3.58
N LEU A 53 -1.82 -2.65 4.11
CA LEU A 53 -2.14 -1.52 3.25
C LEU A 53 -0.88 -0.89 2.66
N VAL A 54 0.17 -0.76 3.46
CA VAL A 54 1.43 -0.23 2.94
C VAL A 54 1.91 -1.11 1.78
N LYS A 55 1.79 -2.42 1.95
CA LYS A 55 2.20 -3.32 0.89
C LYS A 55 1.35 -3.12 -0.36
N ALA A 56 0.03 -2.93 -0.19
CA ALA A 56 -0.84 -2.69 -1.32
C ALA A 56 -0.47 -1.39 -2.03
N PHE A 57 -0.12 -0.36 -1.26
CA PHE A 57 0.31 0.89 -1.85
C PHE A 57 1.60 0.70 -2.64
N ASN A 58 2.55 -0.08 -2.09
CA ASN A 58 3.78 -0.36 -2.79
C ASN A 58 3.51 -1.07 -4.11
N ASP A 59 2.61 -2.04 -4.08
CA ASP A 59 2.27 -2.78 -5.29
C ASP A 59 1.63 -1.88 -6.32
N TYR A 60 0.74 -1.01 -5.87
CA TYR A 60 0.11 -0.05 -6.78
C TYR A 60 1.16 0.83 -7.43
N GLU A 61 2.10 1.33 -6.65
CA GLU A 61 3.12 2.23 -7.18
C GLU A 61 4.02 1.53 -8.17
N LYS A 62 4.36 0.28 -7.90
CA LYS A 62 5.19 -0.48 -8.81
C LYS A 62 4.48 -0.71 -10.13
N LYS A 63 3.21 -1.04 -10.07
CA LYS A 63 2.45 -1.25 -11.29
C LYS A 63 2.32 0.03 -12.08
N SER A 64 2.10 1.12 -11.41
CA SER A 64 2.02 2.40 -12.08
C SER A 64 3.31 2.74 -12.78
N GLU A 65 4.43 2.53 -12.08
CA GLU A 65 5.72 2.78 -12.69
C GLU A 65 5.95 1.91 -13.90
N ALA A 66 5.62 0.65 -13.78
CA ALA A 66 5.81 -0.28 -14.87
C ALA A 66 4.98 0.14 -16.07
N ALA A 67 3.75 0.56 -15.84
CA ALA A 67 2.89 0.99 -16.93
C ALA A 67 3.43 2.22 -17.63
N TRP A 68 4.11 3.08 -16.86
CA TRP A 68 4.68 4.26 -17.45
C TRP A 68 5.89 3.96 -18.31
N ARG A 69 6.70 3.04 -17.84
CA ARG A 69 7.96 2.79 -18.50
C ARG A 69 7.85 1.83 -19.62
N THR A 70 6.92 0.88 -19.53
CA THR A 70 6.84 -0.09 -20.57
C THR A 70 5.80 0.27 -21.52
N GLU A 71 5.91 -0.24 -22.67
CA GLU A 71 4.92 -0.06 -23.66
C GLU A 71 3.74 -0.83 -23.31
N PRO A 72 2.67 -0.33 -23.60
CA PRO A 72 1.47 -1.03 -23.30
C PRO A 72 1.38 -2.34 -23.85
N THR A 73 2.14 -2.64 -24.71
CA THR A 73 2.07 -3.89 -25.20
C THR A 73 2.24 -4.81 -24.31
N ALA A 74 2.60 -4.71 -23.78
CA ALA A 74 2.81 -5.74 -23.05
C ALA A 74 1.74 -6.26 -22.43
N SER A 75 1.55 -6.10 -22.67
CA SER A 75 0.89 -6.54 -22.24
C SER A 75 0.11 -7.23 -21.96
N ARG A 76 0.29 -7.42 -22.16
CA ARG A 76 -0.33 -8.03 -22.00
C ARG A 76 -1.03 -8.61 -21.52
N PRO A 77 -1.01 -8.93 -21.74
CA PRO A 77 -1.65 -9.45 -21.26
C PRO A 77 -2.12 -10.10 -20.52
N ASN A 78 -1.76 -10.30 -20.58
CA ASN A 78 -2.15 -10.83 -20.06
C ASN A 78 -2.55 -11.24 -19.16
N GLU A 79 -2.37 -11.14 -19.06
CA GLU A 79 -2.73 -11.44 -18.54
C GLU A 79 -3.57 -11.80 -18.02
N ARG A 80 -3.56 -11.89 -18.24
CA ARG A 80 -4.39 -12.16 -18.05
C ARG A 80 -5.13 -12.74 -17.62
N THR A 81 -4.76 -12.85 -17.79
CA THR A 81 -5.43 -13.30 -17.70
C THR A 81 -5.99 -13.71 -17.04
N THR A 82 -5.72 -13.88 -17.01
CA THR A 82 -6.20 -14.21 -16.69
C THR A 82 -6.79 -14.42 -15.99
N HIS A 83 -6.68 -14.61 -15.96
CA HIS A 83 -7.31 -14.70 -15.65
C HIS A 83 -8.00 -14.95 -15.14
N ALA A 84 -7.70 -15.08 -15.22
CA ALA A 84 -8.35 -15.27 -15.11
C ALA A 84 -9.01 -15.70 -14.74
N SER A 85 -8.75 -15.83 -14.82
CA SER A 85 -9.33 -16.10 -14.75
C SER A 85 -10.02 -16.53 -14.32
N ARG A 86 -10.04 -16.67 -14.28
CA ARG A 86 -10.69 -16.95 -14.16
C ARG A 86 -11.53 -17.33 -13.83
N ARG A 87 -11.47 -17.50 -13.79
CA ARG A 87 -12.15 -17.86 -13.79
C ARG A 87 -12.61 -18.15 -13.74
#